data_dcde3f1b299d48741218cd1d284b0152
#
_entry.id   dcde3f1b299d48741218cd1d284b0152
#
_cell.length_a   1.000
_cell.length_b   1.000
_cell.length_c   1.000
_cell.angle_alpha   90.00
_cell.angle_beta   90.00
_cell.angle_gamma   90.00
#
_symmetry.space_group_name_H-M   'P 1'
#
loop_
_entity.id
_entity.type
_entity.pdbx_description
1 polymer ?
#
loop_
_entity_poly.entity_id
_entity_poly.type
_entity_poly.pdbx_seq_one_letter_code
_entity_poly.pdbx_strand_id
1 'polypeptide(L)'
;MNNSRLVEKIQRLKKQRNAIILVHNYQIAEVQDIADYVGDSLGLSRTASATDADVIVFCGVRFMAETASILCPDRIVLMPDINAGCPMADMITAEKLRALKKEHSRAKVLSYVNTSAEVKAETDICCTSGNAVFIAESLKDTEEIIFVPDKYLAHYVSTKINRNFFFWDGYCPTHVKILPEDILRQKKTHPKAEVVLHPECRPEVIALAAQVLSTEGMCKYAKQSNSAEIIVGTEIGILHRLQRENPDKKFYPVTELAICPTMKLTTLEKVLWCLEDMKYEIKVTEEIRVKAIRAVDKMLEVR
;
A
#
# COMPACT_ATOMS: atom_id res chain seq x y z
N MET A 1 -23.13 -19.39 3.57
CA MET A 1 -24.17 -18.41 3.14
C MET A 1 -23.86 -18.07 1.69
N ASN A 2 -24.87 -17.83 0.82
CA ASN A 2 -24.58 -17.42 -0.57
C ASN A 2 -24.00 -15.99 -0.56
N ASN A 3 -22.99 -15.69 -1.39
CA ASN A 3 -22.31 -14.39 -1.47
C ASN A 3 -23.29 -13.21 -1.61
N SER A 4 -24.39 -13.37 -2.40
CA SER A 4 -25.40 -12.32 -2.55
C SER A 4 -26.06 -11.92 -1.22
N ARG A 5 -26.38 -12.88 -0.35
CA ARG A 5 -26.95 -12.59 0.98
C ARG A 5 -25.95 -11.97 1.93
N LEU A 6 -24.65 -12.31 1.80
CA LEU A 6 -23.59 -11.67 2.57
C LEU A 6 -23.49 -10.20 2.18
N VAL A 7 -23.42 -9.92 0.89
CA VAL A 7 -23.34 -8.55 0.33
C VAL A 7 -24.54 -7.71 0.78
N GLU A 8 -25.77 -8.23 0.68
CA GLU A 8 -26.98 -7.53 1.15
C GLU A 8 -26.91 -7.16 2.63
N LYS A 9 -26.47 -8.10 3.48
CA LYS A 9 -26.29 -7.84 4.93
C LYS A 9 -25.22 -6.81 5.20
N ILE A 10 -24.06 -6.90 4.52
CA ILE A 10 -22.96 -5.92 4.62
C ILE A 10 -23.47 -4.53 4.25
N GLN A 11 -24.16 -4.38 3.11
CA GLN A 11 -24.68 -3.09 2.66
C GLN A 11 -25.72 -2.49 3.63
N ARG A 12 -26.56 -3.34 4.22
CA ARG A 12 -27.50 -2.90 5.27
C ARG A 12 -26.80 -2.41 6.53
N LEU A 13 -25.82 -3.17 7.04
CA LEU A 13 -25.07 -2.80 8.24
C LEU A 13 -24.19 -1.57 7.99
N LYS A 14 -23.59 -1.46 6.82
CA LYS A 14 -22.84 -0.27 6.41
C LYS A 14 -23.69 1.00 6.54
N LYS A 15 -24.94 0.97 6.04
CA LYS A 15 -25.87 2.12 6.20
C LYS A 15 -26.24 2.36 7.66
N GLN A 16 -26.55 1.30 8.43
CA GLN A 16 -26.94 1.41 9.83
C GLN A 16 -25.83 1.97 10.73
N ARG A 17 -24.57 1.71 10.40
CA ARG A 17 -23.37 2.14 11.13
C ARG A 17 -22.80 3.46 10.62
N ASN A 18 -23.38 4.07 9.61
CA ASN A 18 -22.77 5.18 8.87
C ASN A 18 -21.29 4.83 8.52
N ALA A 19 -21.09 3.67 7.90
CA ALA A 19 -19.75 3.13 7.63
C ALA A 19 -19.35 3.29 6.17
N ILE A 20 -18.03 3.48 5.93
CA ILE A 20 -17.37 3.38 4.63
C ILE A 20 -16.47 2.14 4.60
N ILE A 21 -16.45 1.42 3.47
CA ILE A 21 -15.57 0.27 3.27
C ILE A 21 -14.43 0.69 2.32
N LEU A 22 -13.23 0.80 2.85
CA LEU A 22 -12.01 1.14 2.12
C LEU A 22 -11.21 -0.13 1.84
N VAL A 23 -10.88 -0.38 0.59
CA VAL A 23 -10.30 -1.65 0.14
C VAL A 23 -9.01 -1.43 -0.63
N HIS A 24 -7.95 -2.14 -0.24
CA HIS A 24 -6.69 -2.09 -0.97
C HIS A 24 -6.75 -2.90 -2.28
N ASN A 25 -6.04 -2.45 -3.32
CA ASN A 25 -5.94 -3.09 -4.64
C ASN A 25 -5.52 -4.57 -4.60
N TYR A 26 -4.91 -5.05 -3.50
CA TYR A 26 -4.46 -6.44 -3.34
C TYR A 26 -5.49 -7.36 -2.68
N GLN A 27 -6.68 -6.88 -2.38
CA GLN A 27 -7.73 -7.72 -1.83
C GLN A 27 -8.29 -8.69 -2.88
N ILE A 28 -8.99 -9.73 -2.41
CA ILE A 28 -9.74 -10.63 -3.28
C ILE A 28 -10.88 -9.89 -3.99
N ALA A 29 -11.28 -10.39 -5.14
CA ALA A 29 -12.27 -9.75 -6.01
C ALA A 29 -13.58 -9.43 -5.27
N GLU A 30 -14.10 -10.36 -4.50
CA GLU A 30 -15.37 -10.23 -3.79
C GLU A 30 -15.34 -9.10 -2.75
N VAL A 31 -14.19 -8.87 -2.12
CA VAL A 31 -13.99 -7.75 -1.18
C VAL A 31 -13.82 -6.43 -1.93
N GLN A 32 -13.15 -6.42 -3.08
CA GLN A 32 -13.08 -5.23 -3.91
C GLN A 32 -14.47 -4.80 -4.43
N ASP A 33 -15.36 -5.77 -4.74
CA ASP A 33 -16.66 -5.49 -5.31
C ASP A 33 -17.67 -4.86 -4.32
N ILE A 34 -17.46 -4.99 -3.00
CA ILE A 34 -18.29 -4.34 -1.97
C ILE A 34 -17.76 -2.99 -1.51
N ALA A 35 -16.60 -2.56 -2.03
CA ALA A 35 -15.92 -1.34 -1.60
C ALA A 35 -16.66 -0.06 -1.99
N ASP A 36 -16.59 0.94 -1.14
CA ASP A 36 -16.91 2.32 -1.51
C ASP A 36 -15.75 2.96 -2.27
N TYR A 37 -14.52 2.55 -1.92
CA TYR A 37 -13.32 2.98 -2.62
C TYR A 37 -12.27 1.85 -2.64
N VAL A 38 -11.72 1.58 -3.82
CA VAL A 38 -10.57 0.67 -4.02
C VAL A 38 -9.37 1.50 -4.43
N GLY A 39 -8.24 1.35 -3.75
CA GLY A 39 -7.06 2.16 -4.05
C GLY A 39 -5.76 1.62 -3.48
N ASP A 40 -4.70 2.43 -3.64
CA ASP A 40 -3.43 2.26 -2.95
C ASP A 40 -3.43 2.93 -1.57
N SER A 41 -2.32 2.80 -0.82
CA SER A 41 -2.20 3.37 0.53
C SER A 41 -2.43 4.89 0.55
N LEU A 42 -1.98 5.64 -0.47
CA LEU A 42 -2.13 7.08 -0.53
C LEU A 42 -3.58 7.49 -0.79
N GLY A 43 -4.21 6.87 -1.80
CA GLY A 43 -5.61 7.11 -2.14
C GLY A 43 -6.54 6.76 -0.99
N LEU A 44 -6.32 5.61 -0.33
CA LEU A 44 -7.08 5.17 0.84
C LEU A 44 -6.93 6.13 2.02
N SER A 45 -5.71 6.63 2.30
CA SER A 45 -5.46 7.61 3.36
C SER A 45 -6.19 8.93 3.10
N ARG A 46 -6.15 9.42 1.85
CA ARG A 46 -6.88 10.63 1.44
C ARG A 46 -8.40 10.46 1.56
N THR A 47 -8.92 9.31 1.14
CA THR A 47 -10.35 9.00 1.24
C THR A 47 -10.77 8.89 2.71
N ALA A 48 -9.96 8.24 3.55
CA ALA A 48 -10.23 8.16 4.99
C ALA A 48 -10.30 9.55 5.63
N SER A 49 -9.35 10.44 5.34
CA SER A 49 -9.33 11.80 5.91
C SER A 49 -10.47 12.70 5.42
N ALA A 50 -11.05 12.41 4.25
CA ALA A 50 -12.11 13.21 3.64
C ALA A 50 -13.54 12.69 3.91
N THR A 51 -13.70 11.53 4.54
CA THR A 51 -15.03 10.94 4.75
C THR A 51 -15.74 11.52 5.97
N ASP A 52 -17.08 11.65 5.88
CA ASP A 52 -17.95 11.99 7.00
C ASP A 52 -18.53 10.75 7.71
N ALA A 53 -18.11 9.53 7.33
CA ALA A 53 -18.55 8.29 7.95
C ALA A 53 -18.06 8.18 9.40
N ASP A 54 -18.87 7.63 10.29
CA ASP A 54 -18.51 7.40 11.69
C ASP A 54 -17.59 6.18 11.85
N VAL A 55 -17.73 5.23 10.93
CA VAL A 55 -16.98 3.96 10.95
C VAL A 55 -16.24 3.77 9.63
N ILE A 56 -14.96 3.45 9.72
CA ILE A 56 -14.12 3.09 8.57
C ILE A 56 -13.79 1.61 8.68
N VAL A 57 -14.33 0.79 7.79
CA VAL A 57 -13.92 -0.62 7.65
C VAL A 57 -12.76 -0.68 6.68
N PHE A 58 -11.56 -0.95 7.19
CA PHE A 58 -10.33 -0.93 6.41
C PHE A 58 -9.95 -2.36 5.99
N CYS A 59 -10.26 -2.73 4.74
CA CYS A 59 -9.90 -4.02 4.13
C CYS A 59 -8.48 -3.92 3.52
N GLY A 60 -7.50 -4.05 4.36
CA GLY A 60 -6.08 -3.96 4.06
C GLY A 60 -5.26 -4.66 5.13
N VAL A 61 -4.07 -4.12 5.44
CA VAL A 61 -3.20 -4.60 6.52
C VAL A 61 -3.05 -3.55 7.62
N ARG A 62 -2.56 -3.98 8.78
CA ARG A 62 -2.59 -3.23 10.04
C ARG A 62 -2.06 -1.80 9.93
N PHE A 63 -0.90 -1.57 9.33
CA PHE A 63 -0.32 -0.23 9.23
C PHE A 63 -1.21 0.77 8.46
N MET A 64 -2.06 0.28 7.54
CA MET A 64 -3.01 1.11 6.80
C MET A 64 -4.15 1.56 7.70
N ALA A 65 -4.70 0.64 8.50
CA ALA A 65 -5.73 0.96 9.50
C ALA A 65 -5.17 1.87 10.60
N GLU A 66 -3.91 1.67 11.04
CA GLU A 66 -3.22 2.59 11.95
C GLU A 66 -3.07 3.99 11.33
N THR A 67 -2.73 4.08 10.03
CA THR A 67 -2.65 5.37 9.33
C THR A 67 -4.02 6.07 9.28
N ALA A 68 -5.10 5.32 9.02
CA ALA A 68 -6.45 5.86 9.10
C ALA A 68 -6.82 6.32 10.53
N SER A 69 -6.44 5.57 11.57
CA SER A 69 -6.64 5.95 12.98
C SER A 69 -5.85 7.21 13.36
N ILE A 70 -4.64 7.40 12.81
CA ILE A 70 -3.84 8.61 13.01
C ILE A 70 -4.54 9.83 12.39
N LEU A 71 -5.05 9.69 11.18
CA LEU A 71 -5.70 10.77 10.42
C LEU A 71 -7.10 11.11 10.94
N CYS A 72 -7.82 10.11 11.47
CA CYS A 72 -9.24 10.21 11.81
C CYS A 72 -9.47 9.78 13.28
N PRO A 73 -8.95 10.54 14.28
CA PRO A 73 -8.99 10.12 15.69
C PRO A 73 -10.41 10.01 16.26
N ASP A 74 -11.37 10.73 15.68
CA ASP A 74 -12.78 10.74 16.10
C ASP A 74 -13.63 9.68 15.40
N ARG A 75 -13.04 8.87 14.52
CA ARG A 75 -13.72 7.79 13.78
C ARG A 75 -13.34 6.42 14.34
N ILE A 76 -14.26 5.48 14.27
CA ILE A 76 -13.99 4.08 14.60
C ILE A 76 -13.35 3.42 13.37
N VAL A 77 -12.10 3.02 13.48
CA VAL A 77 -11.40 2.28 12.40
C VAL A 77 -11.40 0.80 12.72
N LEU A 78 -12.04 0.00 11.89
CA LEU A 78 -12.17 -1.44 12.05
C LEU A 78 -11.35 -2.19 11.00
N MET A 79 -10.75 -3.31 11.41
CA MET A 79 -10.14 -4.29 10.50
C MET A 79 -10.93 -5.61 10.53
N PRO A 80 -11.31 -6.19 9.38
CA PRO A 80 -12.03 -7.47 9.34
C PRO A 80 -11.23 -8.65 9.91
N ASP A 81 -9.88 -8.59 9.86
CA ASP A 81 -8.99 -9.58 10.46
C ASP A 81 -7.83 -8.91 11.18
N ILE A 82 -7.72 -9.12 12.49
CA ILE A 82 -6.67 -8.54 13.33
C ILE A 82 -5.25 -9.08 12.99
N ASN A 83 -5.19 -10.28 12.37
CA ASN A 83 -3.93 -10.92 11.99
C ASN A 83 -3.42 -10.46 10.60
N ALA A 84 -4.18 -9.58 9.91
CA ALA A 84 -3.76 -9.01 8.64
C ALA A 84 -2.63 -7.99 8.85
N GLY A 85 -1.44 -8.48 9.20
CA GLY A 85 -0.20 -7.70 9.37
C GLY A 85 0.55 -7.49 8.06
N CYS A 86 1.69 -6.79 8.14
CA CYS A 86 2.62 -6.62 7.02
C CYS A 86 4.02 -7.02 7.47
N PRO A 87 4.55 -8.18 7.02
CA PRO A 87 5.88 -8.63 7.43
C PRO A 87 7.00 -7.61 7.14
N MET A 88 6.87 -6.82 6.07
CA MET A 88 7.83 -5.75 5.78
C MET A 88 7.77 -4.64 6.84
N ALA A 89 6.55 -4.26 7.28
CA ALA A 89 6.39 -3.24 8.32
C ALA A 89 7.02 -3.68 9.66
N ASP A 90 7.06 -4.98 9.92
CA ASP A 90 7.61 -5.57 11.14
C ASP A 90 9.14 -5.70 11.11
N MET A 91 9.80 -5.45 9.97
CA MET A 91 11.26 -5.54 9.85
C MET A 91 11.99 -4.37 10.55
N ILE A 92 11.28 -3.27 10.85
CA ILE A 92 11.82 -2.15 11.61
C ILE A 92 10.93 -1.83 12.83
N THR A 93 11.56 -1.43 13.93
CA THR A 93 10.87 -0.94 15.13
C THR A 93 11.28 0.51 15.41
N ALA A 94 10.45 1.22 16.18
CA ALA A 94 10.78 2.59 16.60
C ALA A 94 12.09 2.66 17.38
N GLU A 95 12.43 1.64 18.18
CA GLU A 95 13.70 1.54 18.91
C GLU A 95 14.90 1.46 17.96
N LYS A 96 14.84 0.54 16.95
CA LYS A 96 15.89 0.41 15.95
C LYS A 96 16.05 1.69 15.13
N LEU A 97 14.94 2.36 14.78
CA LEU A 97 14.99 3.63 14.07
C LEU A 97 15.63 4.74 14.92
N ARG A 98 15.30 4.81 16.22
CA ARG A 98 15.97 5.76 17.15
C ARG A 98 17.47 5.51 17.28
N ALA A 99 17.91 4.25 17.31
CA ALA A 99 19.34 3.92 17.32
C ALA A 99 20.01 4.41 16.03
N LEU A 100 19.44 4.12 14.88
CA LEU A 100 19.95 4.55 13.59
C LEU A 100 20.02 6.08 13.44
N LYS A 101 19.01 6.81 13.94
CA LYS A 101 19.04 8.30 13.98
C LYS A 101 20.19 8.86 14.81
N LYS A 102 20.65 8.15 15.85
CA LYS A 102 21.83 8.59 16.64
C LYS A 102 23.14 8.42 15.86
N GLU A 103 23.25 7.35 15.06
CA GLU A 103 24.40 7.10 14.20
C GLU A 103 24.47 8.09 13.03
N HIS A 104 23.31 8.47 12.49
CA HIS A 104 23.13 9.38 11.36
C HIS A 104 22.43 10.68 11.79
N SER A 105 23.03 11.42 12.71
CA SER A 105 22.38 12.56 13.40
C SER A 105 21.96 13.73 12.49
N ARG A 106 22.53 13.82 11.27
CA ARG A 106 22.19 14.85 10.26
C ARG A 106 21.23 14.36 9.19
N ALA A 107 20.93 13.07 9.17
CA ALA A 107 20.02 12.49 8.19
C ALA A 107 18.56 12.82 8.49
N LYS A 108 17.75 12.90 7.42
CA LYS A 108 16.29 12.92 7.52
C LYS A 108 15.70 11.53 7.32
N VAL A 109 14.72 11.19 8.13
CA VAL A 109 14.03 9.92 8.04
C VAL A 109 12.86 10.04 7.06
N LEU A 110 12.98 9.34 5.95
CA LEU A 110 11.90 9.10 4.99
C LEU A 110 11.38 7.68 5.19
N SER A 111 10.19 7.55 5.76
CA SER A 111 9.58 6.24 5.96
C SER A 111 8.55 5.93 4.88
N TYR A 112 8.70 4.79 4.24
CA TYR A 112 7.58 4.20 3.50
C TYR A 112 6.41 3.98 4.49
N VAL A 113 5.19 4.30 4.08
CA VAL A 113 4.00 4.21 4.94
C VAL A 113 3.76 2.81 5.52
N ASN A 114 4.38 1.78 4.93
CA ASN A 114 4.38 0.39 5.38
C ASN A 114 5.27 0.20 6.63
N THR A 115 4.95 0.92 7.69
CA THR A 115 5.58 0.90 9.02
C THR A 115 4.50 1.05 10.09
N SER A 116 4.80 0.65 11.34
CA SER A 116 3.87 0.84 12.46
C SER A 116 3.67 2.32 12.82
N ALA A 117 2.63 2.61 13.60
CA ALA A 117 2.36 3.96 14.11
C ALA A 117 3.55 4.51 14.95
N GLU A 118 4.21 3.64 15.73
CA GLU A 118 5.38 3.97 16.55
C GLU A 118 6.57 4.37 15.69
N VAL A 119 6.80 3.69 14.55
CA VAL A 119 7.85 4.06 13.60
C VAL A 119 7.53 5.39 12.92
N LYS A 120 6.25 5.61 12.55
CA LYS A 120 5.80 6.90 12.01
C LYS A 120 6.01 8.06 12.98
N ALA A 121 5.88 7.82 14.29
CA ALA A 121 6.13 8.81 15.33
C ALA A 121 7.60 9.26 15.42
N GLU A 122 8.55 8.45 14.92
CA GLU A 122 9.99 8.74 14.86
C GLU A 122 10.44 9.27 13.48
N THR A 123 9.51 9.43 12.54
CA THR A 123 9.75 9.75 11.13
C THR A 123 9.63 11.25 10.87
N ASP A 124 10.47 11.82 10.01
CA ASP A 124 10.37 13.22 9.57
C ASP A 124 9.26 13.42 8.52
N ILE A 125 9.14 12.46 7.59
CA ILE A 125 8.11 12.47 6.55
C ILE A 125 7.83 11.03 6.07
N CYS A 126 6.56 10.70 5.86
CA CYS A 126 6.16 9.43 5.23
C CYS A 126 6.10 9.57 3.72
N CYS A 127 6.17 8.43 3.01
CA CYS A 127 5.89 8.35 1.58
C CYS A 127 5.10 7.09 1.25
N THR A 128 4.58 7.04 0.03
CA THR A 128 4.08 5.81 -0.61
C THR A 128 4.91 5.52 -1.86
N SER A 129 4.76 4.34 -2.46
CA SER A 129 5.40 4.03 -3.75
C SER A 129 5.02 5.02 -4.86
N GLY A 130 3.86 5.69 -4.73
CA GLY A 130 3.38 6.66 -5.70
C GLY A 130 4.01 8.04 -5.62
N ASN A 131 4.55 8.43 -4.46
CA ASN A 131 5.12 9.77 -4.27
C ASN A 131 6.52 9.80 -3.65
N ALA A 132 7.15 8.64 -3.43
CA ALA A 132 8.45 8.54 -2.75
C ALA A 132 9.55 9.38 -3.41
N VAL A 133 9.61 9.41 -4.75
CA VAL A 133 10.57 10.23 -5.50
C VAL A 133 10.33 11.72 -5.22
N PHE A 134 9.11 12.21 -5.37
CA PHE A 134 8.75 13.61 -5.14
C PHE A 134 9.02 14.05 -3.69
N ILE A 135 8.70 13.17 -2.73
CA ILE A 135 8.97 13.42 -1.30
C ILE A 135 10.48 13.51 -1.06
N ALA A 136 11.26 12.57 -1.58
CA ALA A 136 12.71 12.59 -1.44
C ALA A 136 13.34 13.83 -2.10
N GLU A 137 12.84 14.26 -3.25
CA GLU A 137 13.24 15.51 -3.90
C GLU A 137 12.92 16.75 -3.06
N SER A 138 11.82 16.75 -2.30
CA SER A 138 11.43 17.86 -1.44
C SER A 138 12.36 18.09 -0.25
N LEU A 139 13.17 17.10 0.12
CA LEU A 139 14.14 17.16 1.21
C LEU A 139 15.45 17.86 0.78
N LYS A 140 15.36 19.06 0.20
CA LYS A 140 16.48 19.76 -0.48
C LYS A 140 17.68 20.07 0.41
N ASP A 141 17.44 20.36 1.68
CA ASP A 141 18.47 20.80 2.64
C ASP A 141 19.10 19.62 3.41
N THR A 142 18.93 18.41 2.91
CA THR A 142 19.38 17.18 3.56
C THR A 142 20.49 16.53 2.75
N GLU A 143 21.64 16.29 3.38
CA GLU A 143 22.76 15.59 2.75
C GLU A 143 22.52 14.07 2.70
N GLU A 144 21.85 13.51 3.69
CA GLU A 144 21.60 12.08 3.83
C GLU A 144 20.15 11.78 4.17
N ILE A 145 19.60 10.74 3.57
CA ILE A 145 18.24 10.23 3.82
C ILE A 145 18.33 8.81 4.38
N ILE A 146 17.79 8.59 5.57
CA ILE A 146 17.48 7.25 6.07
C ILE A 146 16.16 6.82 5.45
N PHE A 147 16.18 5.79 4.60
CA PHE A 147 14.97 5.23 4.01
C PHE A 147 14.60 3.90 4.67
N VAL A 148 13.41 3.81 5.22
CA VAL A 148 12.88 2.60 5.89
C VAL A 148 11.48 2.28 5.37
N PRO A 149 11.00 1.01 5.40
CA PRO A 149 11.76 -0.20 5.69
C PRO A 149 12.26 -0.91 4.42
N ASP A 150 11.79 -0.52 3.21
CA ASP A 150 11.99 -1.27 1.96
C ASP A 150 13.25 -0.80 1.20
N LYS A 151 14.26 -1.68 1.12
CA LYS A 151 15.51 -1.39 0.42
C LYS A 151 15.37 -1.25 -1.09
N TYR A 152 14.41 -1.95 -1.70
CA TYR A 152 14.25 -1.93 -3.15
C TYR A 152 13.53 -0.67 -3.60
N LEU A 153 12.49 -0.25 -2.88
CA LEU A 153 11.88 1.07 -3.10
C LEU A 153 12.91 2.19 -2.85
N ALA A 154 13.71 2.09 -1.77
CA ALA A 154 14.78 3.04 -1.48
C ALA A 154 15.80 3.10 -2.61
N HIS A 155 16.24 1.94 -3.13
CA HIS A 155 17.14 1.86 -4.29
C HIS A 155 16.51 2.52 -5.52
N TYR A 156 15.25 2.18 -5.85
CA TYR A 156 14.56 2.82 -6.97
C TYR A 156 14.53 4.35 -6.83
N VAL A 157 14.18 4.87 -5.66
CA VAL A 157 14.17 6.32 -5.39
C VAL A 157 15.58 6.91 -5.57
N SER A 158 16.62 6.27 -5.04
CA SER A 158 18.00 6.76 -5.14
C SER A 158 18.52 6.82 -6.57
N THR A 159 18.00 6.00 -7.50
CA THR A 159 18.35 6.10 -8.94
C THR A 159 17.73 7.33 -9.62
N LYS A 160 16.75 7.97 -9.00
CA LYS A 160 16.04 9.13 -9.55
C LYS A 160 16.54 10.47 -9.03
N ILE A 161 17.17 10.45 -7.85
CA ILE A 161 17.65 11.66 -7.18
C ILE A 161 19.11 11.51 -6.73
N ASN A 162 19.87 12.61 -6.80
CA ASN A 162 21.27 12.62 -6.39
C ASN A 162 21.40 12.99 -4.91
N ARG A 163 21.24 11.99 -4.04
CA ARG A 163 21.37 12.12 -2.57
C ARG A 163 22.03 10.88 -1.98
N ASN A 164 22.62 11.01 -0.80
CA ASN A 164 23.10 9.88 -0.02
C ASN A 164 21.92 9.20 0.69
N PHE A 165 21.84 7.88 0.56
CA PHE A 165 20.81 7.08 1.19
C PHE A 165 21.42 6.04 2.10
N PHE A 166 20.89 5.94 3.30
CA PHE A 166 21.01 4.74 4.12
C PHE A 166 19.80 3.85 3.87
N PHE A 167 20.02 2.65 3.38
CA PHE A 167 18.99 1.66 3.11
C PHE A 167 18.84 0.71 4.29
N TRP A 168 17.66 0.69 4.89
CA TRP A 168 17.32 -0.37 5.83
C TRP A 168 17.20 -1.70 5.08
N ASP A 169 17.68 -2.82 5.68
CA ASP A 169 17.66 -4.14 5.02
C ASP A 169 16.30 -4.86 5.16
N GLY A 170 15.22 -4.15 4.90
CA GLY A 170 13.88 -4.71 4.80
C GLY A 170 13.43 -4.82 3.34
N TYR A 171 12.39 -5.61 3.10
CA TYR A 171 11.85 -5.86 1.76
C TYR A 171 10.43 -6.44 1.81
N CYS A 172 9.69 -6.36 0.71
CA CYS A 172 8.39 -7.00 0.58
C CYS A 172 8.53 -8.49 0.20
N PRO A 173 8.12 -9.45 1.07
CA PRO A 173 8.20 -10.89 0.76
C PRO A 173 7.39 -11.33 -0.46
N THR A 174 6.41 -10.52 -0.88
CA THR A 174 5.60 -10.80 -2.07
C THR A 174 6.33 -10.39 -3.34
N HIS A 175 6.87 -9.16 -3.40
CA HIS A 175 7.52 -8.65 -4.60
C HIS A 175 8.87 -9.32 -4.90
N VAL A 176 9.59 -9.79 -3.89
CA VAL A 176 10.85 -10.54 -4.11
C VAL A 176 10.67 -11.91 -4.75
N LYS A 177 9.43 -12.42 -4.83
CA LYS A 177 9.11 -13.66 -5.57
C LYS A 177 9.03 -13.44 -7.08
N ILE A 178 8.93 -12.20 -7.53
CA ILE A 178 8.96 -11.86 -8.95
C ILE A 178 10.41 -11.92 -9.42
N LEU A 179 10.68 -12.79 -10.38
CA LEU A 179 12.03 -13.04 -10.90
C LEU A 179 12.16 -12.55 -12.35
N PRO A 180 13.39 -12.21 -12.81
CA PRO A 180 13.63 -11.83 -14.22
C PRO A 180 13.15 -12.90 -15.20
N GLU A 181 13.33 -14.18 -14.88
CA GLU A 181 12.94 -15.33 -15.71
C GLU A 181 11.41 -15.38 -15.90
N ASP A 182 10.64 -14.97 -14.90
CA ASP A 182 9.18 -14.89 -15.02
C ASP A 182 8.76 -13.85 -16.06
N ILE A 183 9.40 -12.68 -16.04
CA ILE A 183 9.15 -11.61 -17.03
C ILE A 183 9.53 -12.09 -18.43
N LEU A 184 10.71 -12.70 -18.58
CA LEU A 184 11.18 -13.19 -19.88
C LEU A 184 10.25 -14.28 -20.43
N ARG A 185 9.74 -15.15 -19.58
CA ARG A 185 8.74 -16.17 -19.94
C ARG A 185 7.45 -15.52 -20.42
N GLN A 186 6.92 -14.54 -19.69
CA GLN A 186 5.70 -13.82 -20.08
C GLN A 186 5.89 -13.03 -21.38
N LYS A 187 7.04 -12.37 -21.56
CA LYS A 187 7.38 -11.68 -22.82
C LYS A 187 7.47 -12.61 -24.02
N LYS A 188 7.93 -13.84 -23.83
CA LYS A 188 7.95 -14.86 -24.89
C LYS A 188 6.52 -15.27 -25.29
N THR A 189 5.62 -15.38 -24.34
CA THR A 189 4.21 -15.76 -24.57
C THR A 189 3.39 -14.59 -25.11
N HIS A 190 3.67 -13.37 -24.62
CA HIS A 190 2.96 -12.14 -24.95
C HIS A 190 3.95 -11.06 -25.45
N PRO A 191 4.53 -11.23 -26.67
CA PRO A 191 5.64 -10.39 -27.15
C PRO A 191 5.26 -8.91 -27.35
N LYS A 192 3.97 -8.62 -27.53
CA LYS A 192 3.45 -7.26 -27.69
C LYS A 192 3.09 -6.58 -26.37
N ALA A 193 3.00 -7.34 -25.27
CA ALA A 193 2.60 -6.81 -23.98
C ALA A 193 3.69 -5.91 -23.40
N GLU A 194 3.28 -4.79 -22.82
CA GLU A 194 4.16 -3.91 -22.05
C GLU A 194 4.34 -4.45 -20.63
N VAL A 195 5.55 -4.33 -20.10
CA VAL A 195 5.87 -4.77 -18.74
C VAL A 195 5.77 -3.59 -17.78
N VAL A 196 4.87 -3.68 -16.83
CA VAL A 196 4.66 -2.66 -15.78
C VAL A 196 4.94 -3.29 -14.43
N LEU A 197 5.89 -2.72 -13.68
CA LEU A 197 6.39 -3.28 -12.43
C LEU A 197 6.20 -2.32 -11.25
N HIS A 198 6.06 -2.89 -10.05
CA HIS A 198 6.04 -2.14 -8.81
C HIS A 198 7.48 -1.86 -8.32
N PRO A 199 7.77 -0.67 -7.77
CA PRO A 199 9.13 -0.30 -7.34
C PRO A 199 9.67 -1.09 -6.13
N GLU A 200 8.88 -1.93 -5.47
CA GLU A 200 9.32 -2.91 -4.47
C GLU A 200 9.98 -4.17 -5.09
N CYS A 201 9.98 -4.29 -6.42
CA CYS A 201 10.69 -5.37 -7.10
C CYS A 201 12.21 -5.14 -7.04
N ARG A 202 12.97 -6.23 -7.16
CA ARG A 202 14.44 -6.19 -7.19
C ARG A 202 14.96 -5.36 -8.37
N PRO A 203 16.15 -4.73 -8.26
CA PRO A 203 16.72 -3.89 -9.33
C PRO A 203 16.83 -4.59 -10.68
N GLU A 204 17.25 -5.87 -10.69
CA GLU A 204 17.37 -6.67 -11.90
C GLU A 204 16.01 -6.95 -12.58
N VAL A 205 14.93 -6.98 -11.79
CA VAL A 205 13.55 -7.09 -12.28
C VAL A 205 13.11 -5.75 -12.86
N ILE A 206 13.33 -4.65 -12.12
CA ILE A 206 13.00 -3.28 -12.53
C ILE A 206 13.67 -2.91 -13.86
N ALA A 207 14.88 -3.40 -14.13
CA ALA A 207 15.59 -3.16 -15.38
C ALA A 207 14.87 -3.71 -16.63
N LEU A 208 13.91 -4.62 -16.47
CA LEU A 208 13.09 -5.19 -17.56
C LEU A 208 11.75 -4.48 -17.75
N ALA A 209 11.46 -3.45 -16.98
CA ALA A 209 10.19 -2.72 -17.01
C ALA A 209 10.15 -1.72 -18.18
N ALA A 210 9.00 -1.63 -18.83
CA ALA A 210 8.65 -0.46 -19.66
C ALA A 210 8.22 0.72 -18.77
N GLN A 211 7.54 0.43 -17.66
CA GLN A 211 7.11 1.39 -16.65
C GLN A 211 7.28 0.84 -15.23
N VAL A 212 7.69 1.71 -14.30
CA VAL A 212 7.76 1.41 -12.86
C VAL A 212 6.80 2.33 -12.13
N LEU A 213 5.74 1.76 -11.55
CA LEU A 213 4.58 2.49 -11.06
C LEU A 213 4.05 1.91 -9.75
N SER A 214 3.45 2.77 -8.90
CA SER A 214 2.59 2.31 -7.81
C SER A 214 1.33 1.63 -8.37
N THR A 215 0.56 0.96 -7.52
CA THR A 215 -0.68 0.29 -7.96
C THR A 215 -1.69 1.27 -8.54
N GLU A 216 -1.84 2.47 -7.98
CA GLU A 216 -2.69 3.51 -8.57
C GLU A 216 -2.10 4.05 -9.87
N GLY A 217 -0.76 4.18 -9.94
CA GLY A 217 -0.05 4.50 -11.18
C GLY A 217 -0.31 3.47 -12.27
N MET A 218 -0.33 2.18 -11.94
CA MET A 218 -0.67 1.09 -12.87
C MET A 218 -2.10 1.20 -13.41
N CYS A 219 -3.07 1.51 -12.53
CA CYS A 219 -4.46 1.72 -12.94
C CYS A 219 -4.61 2.92 -13.88
N LYS A 220 -3.96 4.04 -13.58
CA LYS A 220 -3.93 5.22 -14.46
C LYS A 220 -3.26 4.93 -15.80
N TYR A 221 -2.11 4.26 -15.76
CA TYR A 221 -1.39 3.86 -16.96
C TYR A 221 -2.21 2.94 -17.85
N ALA A 222 -2.87 1.94 -17.27
CA ALA A 222 -3.73 1.04 -18.00
C ALA A 222 -4.86 1.76 -18.77
N LYS A 223 -5.42 2.84 -18.21
CA LYS A 223 -6.44 3.67 -18.89
C LYS A 223 -5.86 4.54 -20.00
N GLN A 224 -4.63 5.03 -19.84
CA GLN A 224 -4.03 6.01 -20.75
C GLN A 224 -3.17 5.37 -21.85
N SER A 225 -2.59 4.20 -21.60
CA SER A 225 -1.74 3.50 -22.56
C SER A 225 -2.56 2.99 -23.75
N ASN A 226 -1.95 3.06 -24.95
CA ASN A 226 -2.49 2.44 -26.16
C ASN A 226 -2.21 0.93 -26.23
N SER A 227 -1.47 0.36 -25.28
CA SER A 227 -1.18 -1.07 -25.26
C SER A 227 -2.45 -1.88 -24.96
N ALA A 228 -2.75 -2.86 -25.79
CA ALA A 228 -3.87 -3.77 -25.59
C ALA A 228 -3.56 -4.88 -24.58
N GLU A 229 -2.28 -5.12 -24.30
CA GLU A 229 -1.80 -6.20 -23.45
C GLU A 229 -0.74 -5.67 -22.49
N ILE A 230 -0.88 -5.95 -21.18
CA ILE A 230 0.04 -5.49 -20.13
C ILE A 230 0.41 -6.68 -19.22
N ILE A 231 1.71 -6.91 -19.06
CA ILE A 231 2.26 -7.83 -18.06
C ILE A 231 2.46 -7.02 -16.77
N VAL A 232 1.81 -7.46 -15.70
CA VAL A 232 1.73 -6.74 -14.43
C VAL A 232 2.59 -7.43 -13.38
N GLY A 233 3.63 -6.75 -12.92
CA GLY A 233 4.56 -7.27 -11.90
C GLY A 233 4.33 -6.60 -10.55
N THR A 234 3.28 -7.04 -9.87
CA THR A 234 2.95 -6.76 -8.48
C THR A 234 2.05 -7.87 -7.94
N GLU A 235 1.46 -7.70 -6.76
CA GLU A 235 0.51 -8.64 -6.16
C GLU A 235 -0.72 -8.81 -7.07
N ILE A 236 -1.13 -10.07 -7.29
CA ILE A 236 -2.10 -10.44 -8.36
C ILE A 236 -3.53 -9.89 -8.13
N GLY A 237 -3.90 -9.50 -6.92
CA GLY A 237 -5.24 -8.97 -6.62
C GLY A 237 -5.60 -7.71 -7.39
N ILE A 238 -4.61 -6.93 -7.83
CA ILE A 238 -4.84 -5.74 -8.66
C ILE A 238 -5.47 -6.07 -10.02
N LEU A 239 -5.25 -7.30 -10.53
CA LEU A 239 -5.74 -7.70 -11.85
C LEU A 239 -7.26 -7.59 -11.95
N HIS A 240 -7.99 -7.86 -10.85
CA HIS A 240 -9.44 -7.71 -10.82
C HIS A 240 -9.88 -6.27 -11.15
N ARG A 241 -9.28 -5.27 -10.48
CA ARG A 241 -9.56 -3.86 -10.74
C ARG A 241 -9.14 -3.45 -12.15
N LEU A 242 -7.94 -3.84 -12.57
CA LEU A 242 -7.41 -3.52 -13.91
C LEU A 242 -8.33 -4.04 -15.01
N GLN A 243 -8.77 -5.30 -14.92
CA GLN A 243 -9.65 -5.90 -15.91
C GLN A 243 -11.06 -5.28 -15.90
N ARG A 244 -11.60 -5.01 -14.71
CA ARG A 244 -12.92 -4.37 -14.55
C ARG A 244 -12.95 -2.95 -15.14
N GLU A 245 -11.89 -2.17 -14.92
CA GLU A 245 -11.81 -0.78 -15.38
C GLU A 245 -11.38 -0.66 -16.85
N ASN A 246 -10.85 -1.73 -17.47
CA ASN A 246 -10.38 -1.76 -18.86
C ASN A 246 -10.79 -3.07 -19.55
N PRO A 247 -12.09 -3.27 -19.87
CA PRO A 247 -12.61 -4.54 -20.36
C PRO A 247 -12.02 -4.97 -21.72
N ASP A 248 -11.57 -4.00 -22.53
CA ASP A 248 -11.01 -4.24 -23.86
C ASP A 248 -9.50 -4.58 -23.84
N LYS A 249 -8.86 -4.58 -22.66
CA LYS A 249 -7.44 -4.88 -22.49
C LYS A 249 -7.24 -6.24 -21.81
N LYS A 250 -6.04 -6.80 -21.99
CA LYS A 250 -5.64 -8.05 -21.33
C LYS A 250 -4.51 -7.79 -20.36
N PHE A 251 -4.63 -8.35 -19.16
CA PHE A 251 -3.65 -8.22 -18.10
C PHE A 251 -3.13 -9.60 -17.70
N TYR A 252 -1.82 -9.73 -17.68
CA TYR A 252 -1.15 -10.99 -17.34
C TYR A 252 -0.28 -10.78 -16.10
N PRO A 253 -0.40 -11.59 -15.04
CA PRO A 253 0.55 -11.53 -13.94
C PRO A 253 1.94 -11.96 -14.41
N VAL A 254 2.99 -11.31 -13.90
CA VAL A 254 4.36 -11.80 -14.14
C VAL A 254 4.49 -13.21 -13.61
N THR A 255 3.93 -13.49 -12.42
CA THR A 255 3.91 -14.80 -11.77
C THR A 255 2.69 -14.94 -10.86
N GLU A 256 2.10 -16.13 -10.82
CA GLU A 256 1.01 -16.48 -9.89
C GLU A 256 1.47 -16.58 -8.43
N LEU A 257 2.78 -16.55 -8.18
CA LEU A 257 3.36 -16.63 -6.83
C LEU A 257 3.38 -15.28 -6.10
N ALA A 258 3.09 -14.18 -6.80
CA ALA A 258 3.05 -12.84 -6.22
C ALA A 258 1.74 -12.60 -5.44
N ILE A 259 1.50 -13.44 -4.42
CA ILE A 259 0.35 -13.37 -3.53
C ILE A 259 0.82 -12.90 -2.15
N CYS A 260 0.16 -11.86 -1.61
CA CYS A 260 0.33 -11.43 -0.24
C CYS A 260 -0.67 -12.20 0.67
N PRO A 261 -0.21 -13.17 1.46
CA PRO A 261 -1.12 -14.04 2.22
C PRO A 261 -1.92 -13.26 3.28
N THR A 262 -1.32 -12.22 3.86
CA THR A 262 -1.98 -11.42 4.89
C THR A 262 -3.09 -10.51 4.33
N MET A 263 -2.96 -10.04 3.08
CA MET A 263 -4.05 -9.35 2.39
C MET A 263 -5.23 -10.28 2.09
N LYS A 264 -4.99 -11.59 1.91
CA LYS A 264 -6.04 -12.59 1.63
C LYS A 264 -6.76 -13.09 2.88
N LEU A 265 -6.39 -12.61 4.08
CA LEU A 265 -7.10 -12.95 5.32
C LEU A 265 -8.48 -12.30 5.42
N THR A 266 -8.71 -11.17 4.75
CA THR A 266 -10.02 -10.51 4.68
C THR A 266 -10.96 -11.25 3.73
N THR A 267 -12.14 -11.63 4.20
CA THR A 267 -13.21 -12.26 3.40
C THR A 267 -14.53 -11.51 3.62
N LEU A 268 -15.54 -11.79 2.79
CA LEU A 268 -16.88 -11.19 2.97
C LEU A 268 -17.49 -11.50 4.34
N GLU A 269 -17.31 -12.73 4.85
CA GLU A 269 -17.78 -13.12 6.16
C GLU A 269 -17.14 -12.28 7.26
N LYS A 270 -15.83 -12.07 7.18
CA LYS A 270 -15.10 -11.27 8.18
C LYS A 270 -15.49 -9.79 8.11
N VAL A 271 -15.76 -9.25 6.92
CA VAL A 271 -16.33 -7.90 6.78
C VAL A 271 -17.71 -7.82 7.41
N LEU A 272 -18.56 -8.83 7.21
CA LEU A 272 -19.86 -8.91 7.86
C LEU A 272 -19.73 -8.92 9.38
N TRP A 273 -18.96 -9.86 9.95
CA TRP A 273 -18.76 -9.97 11.40
C TRP A 273 -18.13 -8.72 12.02
N CYS A 274 -17.20 -8.11 11.30
CA CYS A 274 -16.59 -6.85 11.68
C CYS A 274 -17.64 -5.75 11.90
N LEU A 275 -18.60 -5.62 10.98
CA LEU A 275 -19.71 -4.66 11.08
C LEU A 275 -20.79 -5.08 12.10
N GLU A 276 -21.08 -6.38 12.24
CA GLU A 276 -22.05 -6.90 13.23
C GLU A 276 -21.58 -6.62 14.65
N ASP A 277 -20.35 -7.02 14.95
CA ASP A 277 -19.76 -7.02 16.29
C ASP A 277 -19.00 -5.72 16.62
N MET A 278 -18.80 -4.84 15.65
CA MET A 278 -17.91 -3.66 15.75
C MET A 278 -16.49 -4.06 16.18
N LYS A 279 -15.94 -5.13 15.58
CA LYS A 279 -14.59 -5.70 15.78
C LYS A 279 -13.79 -5.66 14.49
N TYR A 280 -12.52 -5.57 14.50
CA TYR A 280 -11.56 -5.25 15.56
C TYR A 280 -11.16 -3.79 15.40
N GLU A 281 -11.37 -2.98 16.44
CA GLU A 281 -11.01 -1.56 16.41
C GLU A 281 -9.48 -1.41 16.45
N ILE A 282 -8.96 -0.60 15.54
CA ILE A 282 -7.55 -0.18 15.50
C ILE A 282 -7.48 1.27 15.98
N LYS A 283 -6.91 1.43 17.16
CA LYS A 283 -6.76 2.74 17.80
C LYS A 283 -5.30 3.00 18.14
N VAL A 284 -4.78 4.10 17.61
CA VAL A 284 -3.44 4.61 17.95
C VAL A 284 -3.57 5.52 19.16
N THR A 285 -2.71 5.33 20.18
CA THR A 285 -2.74 6.16 21.38
C THR A 285 -2.42 7.62 21.02
N GLU A 286 -3.01 8.56 21.74
CA GLU A 286 -2.84 10.00 21.46
C GLU A 286 -1.37 10.43 21.50
N GLU A 287 -0.58 9.88 22.41
CA GLU A 287 0.86 10.16 22.51
C GLU A 287 1.62 9.82 21.21
N ILE A 288 1.30 8.66 20.60
CA ILE A 288 1.91 8.22 19.33
C ILE A 288 1.31 9.03 18.18
N ARG A 289 0.00 9.22 18.17
CA ARG A 289 -0.73 9.92 17.12
C ARG A 289 -0.20 11.32 16.85
N VAL A 290 -0.05 12.15 17.91
CA VAL A 290 0.41 13.55 17.75
C VAL A 290 1.83 13.69 17.20
N LYS A 291 2.65 12.65 17.36
CA LYS A 291 3.98 12.59 16.76
C LYS A 291 3.91 12.11 15.31
N ALA A 292 3.16 11.02 15.06
CA ALA A 292 3.06 10.37 13.77
C ALA A 292 2.32 11.23 12.72
N ILE A 293 1.28 11.97 13.12
CA ILE A 293 0.45 12.78 12.21
C ILE A 293 1.29 13.75 11.39
N ARG A 294 2.33 14.35 11.96
CA ARG A 294 3.21 15.31 11.28
C ARG A 294 3.91 14.70 10.05
N ALA A 295 4.34 13.45 10.16
CA ALA A 295 5.00 12.75 9.06
C ALA A 295 3.98 12.28 8.01
N VAL A 296 2.77 11.90 8.44
CA VAL A 296 1.68 11.46 7.56
C VAL A 296 1.08 12.64 6.81
N ASP A 297 0.82 13.78 7.46
CA ASP A 297 0.26 14.98 6.80
C ASP A 297 1.19 15.49 5.70
N LYS A 298 2.48 15.59 5.96
CA LYS A 298 3.46 15.96 4.93
C LYS A 298 3.42 15.03 3.70
N MET A 299 3.18 13.74 3.91
CA MET A 299 3.00 12.78 2.80
C MET A 299 1.78 13.12 1.94
N LEU A 300 0.70 13.60 2.55
CA LEU A 300 -0.56 13.93 1.86
C LEU A 300 -0.49 15.28 1.14
N GLU A 301 0.32 16.22 1.61
CA GLU A 301 0.51 17.56 1.03
C GLU A 301 1.27 17.52 -0.30
N VAL A 302 2.22 16.58 -0.45
CA VAL A 302 3.02 16.45 -1.68
C VAL A 302 2.16 15.78 -2.78
N ARG A 303 2.00 16.48 -3.89
CA ARG A 303 1.19 16.07 -5.04
C ARG A 303 2.04 15.51 -6.17
#